data_88af544a635c72b215fab075e8f58637
#
_entry.id   88af544a635c72b215fab075e8f58637
#
_cell.length_a   1.000
_cell.length_b   1.000
_cell.length_c   1.000
_cell.angle_alpha   90.00
_cell.angle_beta   90.00
_cell.angle_gamma   90.00
#
_symmetry.space_group_name_H-M   'P 1'
#
loop_
_entity.id
_entity.type
_entity.pdbx_description
1 polymer ?
#
loop_
_entity_poly.entity_id
_entity_poly.type
_entity_poly.pdbx_seq_one_letter_code
_entity_poly.pdbx_strand_id
1 'polypeptide(L)'
;MADVTRRFHLRHLRSAPTSWVSHTVGGRVRRAGTGLSFWYRPLTAALSEVPVDDRELPLLFHARTEDFADVTVQATVTYRVSDPAAAAARLDFSIDPYRGTWRGQPLDQVAGMLAELAQQPALDLLARVPLADALTTGIATIRAAVTDALAADPRLTETGVSVVSARVVALRPEPEMERALQTPTREQVQQDADRATYA
;
A
#
# COMPACT_ATOMS: atom_id res chain seq x y z
N MET A 1 -7.78 -12.63 10.83
CA MET A 1 -7.22 -13.99 10.92
C MET A 1 -8.32 -14.94 11.36
N ALA A 2 -8.36 -16.13 10.74
CA ALA A 2 -9.36 -17.16 11.08
C ALA A 2 -9.14 -17.70 12.50
N ASP A 3 -10.24 -17.89 13.21
CA ASP A 3 -10.21 -18.57 14.51
C ASP A 3 -10.29 -20.09 14.30
N VAL A 4 -9.35 -20.84 14.89
CA VAL A 4 -9.25 -22.29 14.74
C VAL A 4 -9.34 -22.98 16.10
N THR A 5 -10.48 -23.61 16.34
CA THR A 5 -10.74 -24.37 17.57
C THR A 5 -10.55 -25.87 17.39
N ARG A 6 -10.07 -26.56 18.44
CA ARG A 6 -9.79 -28.00 18.43
C ARG A 6 -10.94 -28.82 19.01
N ARG A 7 -11.31 -29.91 18.33
CA ARG A 7 -12.17 -30.97 18.93
C ARG A 7 -11.71 -32.35 18.39
N PHE A 8 -11.08 -33.14 19.26
CA PHE A 8 -10.47 -34.45 18.87
C PHE A 8 -9.52 -34.35 17.65
N HIS A 9 -9.81 -35.07 16.57
CA HIS A 9 -9.04 -35.09 15.32
C HIS A 9 -9.49 -34.04 14.29
N LEU A 10 -10.53 -33.27 14.62
CA LEU A 10 -11.08 -32.20 13.76
C LEU A 10 -10.71 -30.83 14.28
N ARG A 11 -10.64 -29.90 13.37
CA ARG A 11 -10.55 -28.47 13.66
C ARG A 11 -11.75 -27.75 13.09
N HIS A 12 -12.21 -26.75 13.79
CA HIS A 12 -13.25 -25.85 13.34
C HIS A 12 -12.63 -24.52 12.98
N LEU A 13 -12.82 -24.09 11.73
CA LEU A 13 -12.41 -22.77 11.25
C LEU A 13 -13.63 -21.87 11.25
N ARG A 14 -13.45 -20.62 11.75
CA ARG A 14 -14.39 -19.53 11.61
C ARG A 14 -13.64 -18.32 11.07
N SER A 15 -13.99 -17.87 9.87
CA SER A 15 -13.40 -16.67 9.27
C SER A 15 -14.23 -15.42 9.53
N ALA A 16 -13.57 -14.26 9.53
CA ALA A 16 -14.23 -12.97 9.55
C ALA A 16 -15.01 -12.73 8.24
N PRO A 17 -16.04 -11.89 8.25
CA PRO A 17 -16.75 -11.49 7.01
C PRO A 17 -15.84 -10.79 5.98
N THR A 18 -14.79 -10.14 6.48
CA THR A 18 -13.77 -9.44 5.67
C THR A 18 -12.58 -10.31 5.26
N SER A 19 -12.65 -11.63 5.54
CA SER A 19 -11.64 -12.61 5.14
C SER A 19 -12.27 -13.65 4.23
N TRP A 20 -11.71 -13.76 3.03
CA TRP A 20 -12.03 -14.86 2.12
C TRP A 20 -11.16 -16.06 2.46
N VAL A 21 -11.76 -17.22 2.58
CA VAL A 21 -11.05 -18.47 2.90
C VAL A 21 -11.33 -19.48 1.81
N SER A 22 -10.29 -20.21 1.39
CA SER A 22 -10.42 -21.41 0.60
C SER A 22 -10.00 -22.65 1.38
N HIS A 23 -10.74 -23.74 1.18
CA HIS A 23 -10.47 -25.06 1.72
C HIS A 23 -10.32 -26.06 0.59
N THR A 24 -9.12 -26.59 0.43
CA THR A 24 -8.76 -27.54 -0.62
C THR A 24 -8.42 -28.91 0.01
N VAL A 25 -8.92 -29.98 -0.58
CA VAL A 25 -8.64 -31.36 -0.20
C VAL A 25 -8.37 -32.18 -1.46
N GLY A 26 -7.21 -32.85 -1.48
CA GLY A 26 -6.82 -33.66 -2.65
C GLY A 26 -6.73 -32.85 -3.95
N GLY A 27 -6.23 -31.61 -3.89
CA GLY A 27 -6.10 -30.71 -5.06
C GLY A 27 -7.40 -30.11 -5.56
N ARG A 28 -8.55 -30.34 -4.88
CA ARG A 28 -9.87 -29.78 -5.27
C ARG A 28 -10.39 -28.85 -4.22
N VAL A 29 -10.80 -27.64 -4.63
CA VAL A 29 -11.48 -26.68 -3.76
C VAL A 29 -12.83 -27.27 -3.34
N ARG A 30 -13.02 -27.42 -2.05
CA ARG A 30 -14.27 -27.91 -1.43
C ARG A 30 -15.17 -26.77 -1.01
N ARG A 31 -14.57 -25.68 -0.51
CA ARG A 31 -15.28 -24.48 -0.07
C ARG A 31 -14.41 -23.27 -0.34
N ALA A 32 -15.04 -22.19 -0.76
CA ALA A 32 -14.39 -20.90 -0.91
C ALA A 32 -15.43 -19.79 -0.68
N GLY A 33 -15.04 -18.72 0.01
CA GLY A 33 -15.90 -17.57 0.28
C GLY A 33 -15.51 -16.82 1.54
N THR A 34 -16.28 -15.77 1.85
CA THR A 34 -16.12 -14.93 3.04
C THR A 34 -17.03 -15.40 4.18
N GLY A 35 -16.61 -15.15 5.43
CA GLY A 35 -17.43 -15.46 6.61
C GLY A 35 -17.74 -16.94 6.80
N LEU A 36 -16.91 -17.82 6.30
CA LEU A 36 -17.14 -19.26 6.36
C LEU A 36 -16.87 -19.82 7.76
N SER A 37 -17.68 -20.84 8.11
CA SER A 37 -17.53 -21.60 9.36
C SER A 37 -17.71 -23.07 9.06
N PHE A 38 -16.68 -23.91 9.30
CA PHE A 38 -16.72 -25.33 8.97
C PHE A 38 -15.70 -26.17 9.73
N TRP A 39 -15.97 -27.49 9.81
CA TRP A 39 -15.06 -28.49 10.31
C TRP A 39 -14.18 -29.08 9.21
N TYR A 40 -12.93 -29.33 9.53
CA TYR A 40 -11.96 -29.94 8.60
C TYR A 40 -10.95 -30.84 9.32
N ARG A 41 -10.26 -31.67 8.55
CA ARG A 41 -9.15 -32.51 9.02
C ARG A 41 -7.82 -31.85 8.67
N PRO A 42 -7.01 -31.45 9.65
CA PRO A 42 -5.75 -30.71 9.39
C PRO A 42 -4.77 -31.43 8.47
N LEU A 43 -4.69 -32.76 8.59
CA LEU A 43 -3.74 -33.58 7.81
C LEU A 43 -4.02 -33.60 6.30
N THR A 44 -5.25 -33.34 5.88
CA THR A 44 -5.67 -33.43 4.48
C THR A 44 -6.10 -32.10 3.89
N ALA A 45 -6.21 -31.08 4.72
CA ALA A 45 -6.67 -29.75 4.34
C ALA A 45 -5.50 -28.82 3.96
N ALA A 46 -5.59 -28.20 2.80
CA ALA A 46 -4.88 -26.96 2.50
C ALA A 46 -5.86 -25.80 2.64
N LEU A 47 -5.44 -24.78 3.38
CA LEU A 47 -6.25 -23.62 3.69
C LEU A 47 -5.53 -22.36 3.25
N SER A 48 -6.25 -21.41 2.67
CA SER A 48 -5.74 -20.05 2.39
C SER A 48 -6.71 -19.04 2.96
N GLU A 49 -6.21 -17.94 3.51
CA GLU A 49 -7.01 -16.83 4.03
C GLU A 49 -6.51 -15.53 3.42
N VAL A 50 -7.38 -14.87 2.67
CA VAL A 50 -7.10 -13.61 1.96
C VAL A 50 -7.98 -12.52 2.55
N PRO A 51 -7.42 -11.42 3.07
CA PRO A 51 -8.21 -10.27 3.51
C PRO A 51 -8.79 -9.55 2.29
N VAL A 52 -10.06 -9.15 2.36
CA VAL A 52 -10.78 -8.43 1.29
C VAL A 52 -11.20 -7.02 1.72
N ASP A 53 -10.78 -6.59 2.91
CA ASP A 53 -10.94 -5.24 3.41
C ASP A 53 -10.01 -4.25 2.70
N ASP A 54 -10.38 -2.97 2.74
CA ASP A 54 -9.51 -1.91 2.27
C ASP A 54 -8.34 -1.72 3.24
N ARG A 55 -7.13 -1.61 2.66
CA ARG A 55 -5.89 -1.48 3.42
C ARG A 55 -5.12 -0.27 2.97
N GLU A 56 -4.47 0.38 3.90
CA GLU A 56 -3.60 1.51 3.64
C GLU A 56 -2.13 1.10 3.73
N LEU A 57 -1.37 1.49 2.72
CA LEU A 57 0.08 1.33 2.67
C LEU A 57 0.71 2.72 2.71
N PRO A 58 1.29 3.12 3.85
CA PRO A 58 2.10 4.33 3.91
C PRO A 58 3.42 4.11 3.19
N LEU A 59 3.80 5.07 2.36
CA LEU A 59 5.05 5.11 1.61
C LEU A 59 5.85 6.33 2.03
N LEU A 60 7.13 6.11 2.30
CA LEU A 60 8.11 7.15 2.56
C LEU A 60 9.37 6.82 1.76
N PHE A 61 9.75 7.70 0.85
CA PHE A 61 10.95 7.49 0.05
C PHE A 61 11.62 8.82 -0.30
N HIS A 62 12.90 8.74 -0.62
CA HIS A 62 13.71 9.88 -1.03
C HIS A 62 13.80 9.92 -2.54
N ALA A 63 13.80 11.12 -3.08
CA ALA A 63 13.95 11.40 -4.50
C ALA A 63 14.88 12.61 -4.68
N ARG A 64 15.40 12.75 -5.89
CA ARG A 64 16.24 13.89 -6.24
C ARG A 64 15.60 14.64 -7.41
N THR A 65 15.57 15.96 -7.32
CA THR A 65 15.07 16.85 -8.37
C THR A 65 16.12 17.10 -9.45
N GLU A 66 15.71 17.73 -10.57
CA GLU A 66 16.60 18.08 -11.69
C GLU A 66 17.80 18.93 -11.22
N ASP A 67 17.59 19.83 -10.29
CA ASP A 67 18.60 20.72 -9.69
C ASP A 67 19.34 20.08 -8.50
N PHE A 68 19.34 18.74 -8.42
CA PHE A 68 20.04 17.93 -7.42
C PHE A 68 19.63 18.16 -5.97
N ALA A 69 18.46 18.75 -5.73
CA ALA A 69 17.94 18.87 -4.38
C ALA A 69 17.30 17.54 -3.92
N ASP A 70 17.62 17.10 -2.71
CA ASP A 70 17.03 15.91 -2.12
C ASP A 70 15.67 16.26 -1.50
N VAL A 71 14.66 15.44 -1.81
CA VAL A 71 13.28 15.60 -1.31
C VAL A 71 12.77 14.28 -0.75
N THR A 72 11.98 14.38 0.31
CA THR A 72 11.26 13.25 0.89
C THR A 72 9.81 13.29 0.44
N VAL A 73 9.37 12.22 -0.20
CA VAL A 73 7.98 12.03 -0.62
C VAL A 73 7.26 11.17 0.40
N GLN A 74 6.15 11.67 0.92
CA GLN A 74 5.24 10.92 1.78
C GLN A 74 3.93 10.69 1.03
N ALA A 75 3.56 9.44 0.84
CA ALA A 75 2.34 9.06 0.13
C ALA A 75 1.60 7.93 0.87
N THR A 76 0.35 7.71 0.52
CA THR A 76 -0.45 6.59 1.02
C THR A 76 -1.22 5.98 -0.15
N VAL A 77 -1.08 4.67 -0.33
CA VAL A 77 -1.84 3.90 -1.31
C VAL A 77 -2.89 3.07 -0.57
N THR A 78 -4.15 3.29 -0.90
CA THR A 78 -5.25 2.44 -0.42
C THR A 78 -5.52 1.36 -1.46
N TYR A 79 -5.50 0.12 -1.05
CA TYR A 79 -5.70 -1.04 -1.92
C TYR A 79 -6.61 -2.07 -1.28
N ARG A 80 -7.16 -2.97 -2.09
CA ARG A 80 -7.91 -4.15 -1.65
C ARG A 80 -7.58 -5.36 -2.54
N VAL A 81 -7.84 -6.55 -2.03
CA VAL A 81 -7.83 -7.74 -2.85
C VAL A 81 -9.23 -7.93 -3.44
N SER A 82 -9.38 -7.62 -4.72
CA SER A 82 -10.67 -7.70 -5.46
C SER A 82 -10.95 -9.11 -5.98
N ASP A 83 -9.90 -9.87 -6.33
CA ASP A 83 -10.00 -11.29 -6.68
C ASP A 83 -9.14 -12.13 -5.72
N PRO A 84 -9.73 -12.58 -4.60
CA PRO A 84 -9.00 -13.36 -3.61
C PRO A 84 -8.60 -14.76 -4.11
N ALA A 85 -9.25 -15.29 -5.14
CA ALA A 85 -8.85 -16.57 -5.71
C ALA A 85 -7.57 -16.44 -6.55
N ALA A 86 -7.47 -15.39 -7.37
CA ALA A 86 -6.25 -15.05 -8.10
C ALA A 86 -5.09 -14.74 -7.12
N ALA A 87 -5.36 -13.96 -6.07
CA ALA A 87 -4.37 -13.64 -5.04
C ALA A 87 -3.84 -14.90 -4.34
N ALA A 88 -4.72 -15.82 -3.94
CA ALA A 88 -4.31 -17.08 -3.29
C ALA A 88 -3.56 -18.02 -4.23
N ALA A 89 -3.68 -17.87 -5.55
CA ALA A 89 -2.95 -18.66 -6.54
C ALA A 89 -1.56 -18.09 -6.86
N ARG A 90 -1.35 -16.78 -6.69
CA ARG A 90 -0.12 -16.08 -7.04
C ARG A 90 0.75 -15.71 -5.84
N LEU A 91 0.11 -15.50 -4.68
CA LEU A 91 0.75 -15.11 -3.43
C LEU A 91 0.49 -16.19 -2.38
N ASP A 92 1.45 -16.42 -1.49
CA ASP A 92 1.33 -17.47 -0.47
C ASP A 92 0.47 -17.01 0.72
N PHE A 93 -0.85 -17.00 0.50
CA PHE A 93 -1.84 -16.79 1.57
C PHE A 93 -2.18 -18.07 2.34
N SER A 94 -1.35 -19.11 2.26
CA SER A 94 -1.60 -20.34 2.99
C SER A 94 -1.51 -20.14 4.50
N ILE A 95 -2.45 -20.75 5.21
CA ILE A 95 -2.48 -20.74 6.68
C ILE A 95 -2.13 -22.12 7.24
N ASP A 96 -1.53 -22.09 8.42
CA ASP A 96 -1.28 -23.32 9.20
C ASP A 96 -2.62 -23.92 9.63
N PRO A 97 -2.92 -25.19 9.23
CA PRO A 97 -4.21 -25.80 9.54
C PRO A 97 -4.40 -26.13 11.02
N TYR A 98 -3.36 -25.96 11.84
CA TYR A 98 -3.44 -26.15 13.29
C TYR A 98 -3.59 -24.86 14.05
N ARG A 99 -2.99 -23.77 13.58
CA ARG A 99 -2.92 -22.47 14.27
C ARG A 99 -3.81 -21.40 13.64
N GLY A 100 -4.13 -21.53 12.34
CA GLY A 100 -4.87 -20.52 11.60
C GLY A 100 -4.06 -19.26 11.28
N THR A 101 -2.73 -19.32 11.41
CA THR A 101 -1.83 -18.20 11.07
C THR A 101 -1.23 -18.39 9.69
N TRP A 102 -0.96 -17.31 8.97
CA TRP A 102 -0.23 -17.38 7.71
C TRP A 102 1.12 -18.06 7.90
N ARG A 103 1.53 -18.84 6.91
CA ARG A 103 2.84 -19.48 6.87
C ARG A 103 3.94 -18.55 6.38
N GLY A 104 3.57 -17.62 5.48
CA GLY A 104 4.42 -16.58 4.93
C GLY A 104 3.97 -15.19 5.35
N GLN A 105 4.46 -14.20 4.62
CA GLN A 105 4.12 -12.79 4.78
C GLN A 105 3.52 -12.24 3.47
N PRO A 106 2.32 -12.70 3.06
CA PRO A 106 1.75 -12.33 1.76
C PRO A 106 1.45 -10.83 1.65
N LEU A 107 1.09 -10.19 2.75
CA LEU A 107 0.82 -8.75 2.75
C LEU A 107 2.08 -7.92 2.54
N ASP A 108 3.23 -8.37 3.04
CA ASP A 108 4.50 -7.68 2.81
C ASP A 108 4.95 -7.81 1.35
N GLN A 109 4.63 -8.94 0.69
CA GLN A 109 4.85 -9.09 -0.75
C GLN A 109 3.98 -8.13 -1.57
N VAL A 110 2.70 -8.00 -1.21
CA VAL A 110 1.80 -7.01 -1.83
C VAL A 110 2.30 -5.59 -1.58
N ALA A 111 2.69 -5.28 -0.36
CA ALA A 111 3.21 -3.98 0.02
C ALA A 111 4.49 -3.63 -0.77
N GLY A 112 5.42 -4.56 -0.90
CA GLY A 112 6.65 -4.37 -1.69
C GLY A 112 6.36 -4.11 -3.16
N MET A 113 5.46 -4.88 -3.77
CA MET A 113 5.04 -4.68 -5.16
C MET A 113 4.39 -3.30 -5.38
N LEU A 114 3.46 -2.91 -4.51
CA LEU A 114 2.81 -1.61 -4.59
C LEU A 114 3.78 -0.44 -4.36
N ALA A 115 4.73 -0.60 -3.43
CA ALA A 115 5.75 0.40 -3.17
C ALA A 115 6.65 0.62 -4.40
N GLU A 116 7.14 -0.45 -5.01
CA GLU A 116 7.95 -0.39 -6.25
C GLU A 116 7.18 0.32 -7.37
N LEU A 117 5.93 -0.08 -7.62
CA LEU A 117 5.09 0.49 -8.66
C LEU A 117 4.74 1.97 -8.44
N ALA A 118 4.59 2.38 -7.18
CA ALA A 118 4.27 3.77 -6.84
C ALA A 118 5.51 4.68 -6.83
N GLN A 119 6.68 4.15 -6.45
CA GLN A 119 7.91 4.95 -6.35
C GLN A 119 8.45 5.33 -7.72
N GLN A 120 8.50 4.41 -8.67
CA GLN A 120 9.15 4.63 -9.95
C GLN A 120 8.62 5.86 -10.71
N PRO A 121 7.29 6.02 -10.94
CA PRO A 121 6.77 7.19 -11.65
C PRO A 121 7.02 8.51 -10.90
N ALA A 122 7.05 8.47 -9.57
CA ALA A 122 7.37 9.65 -8.77
C ALA A 122 8.84 10.06 -8.91
N LEU A 123 9.76 9.10 -8.88
CA LEU A 123 11.19 9.32 -9.08
C LEU A 123 11.47 9.88 -10.48
N ASP A 124 10.88 9.27 -11.52
CA ASP A 124 11.05 9.68 -12.91
C ASP A 124 10.54 11.10 -13.18
N LEU A 125 9.47 11.48 -12.50
CA LEU A 125 8.91 12.82 -12.60
C LEU A 125 9.80 13.85 -11.88
N LEU A 126 10.18 13.57 -10.63
CA LEU A 126 10.99 14.49 -9.83
C LEU A 126 12.37 14.72 -10.43
N ALA A 127 12.98 13.72 -11.05
CA ALA A 127 14.26 13.86 -11.73
C ALA A 127 14.25 14.83 -12.93
N ARG A 128 13.07 15.27 -13.38
CA ARG A 128 12.88 16.15 -14.57
C ARG A 128 12.37 17.54 -14.23
N VAL A 129 12.16 17.85 -12.96
CA VAL A 129 11.61 19.14 -12.53
C VAL A 129 12.50 19.75 -11.45
N PRO A 130 12.71 21.09 -11.47
CA PRO A 130 13.43 21.78 -10.41
C PRO A 130 12.62 21.77 -9.11
N LEU A 131 13.31 21.94 -7.99
CA LEU A 131 12.71 21.91 -6.64
C LEU A 131 11.52 22.89 -6.48
N ALA A 132 11.65 24.11 -7.00
CA ALA A 132 10.61 25.13 -6.91
C ALA A 132 9.30 24.67 -7.55
N ASP A 133 9.37 24.06 -8.72
CA ASP A 133 8.22 23.52 -9.45
C ASP A 133 7.65 22.26 -8.77
N ALA A 134 8.54 21.41 -8.25
CA ALA A 134 8.14 20.24 -7.49
C ALA A 134 7.33 20.62 -6.24
N LEU A 135 7.70 21.68 -5.53
CA LEU A 135 7.00 22.13 -4.33
C LEU A 135 5.67 22.84 -4.64
N THR A 136 5.51 23.47 -5.81
CA THR A 136 4.31 24.21 -6.18
C THR A 136 3.24 23.32 -6.84
N THR A 137 3.63 22.55 -7.84
CA THR A 137 2.70 21.72 -8.64
C THR A 137 2.93 20.22 -8.49
N GLY A 138 4.07 19.82 -7.92
CA GLY A 138 4.55 18.44 -7.89
C GLY A 138 3.59 17.46 -7.21
N ILE A 139 2.94 17.86 -6.10
CA ILE A 139 2.02 16.96 -5.38
C ILE A 139 0.90 16.45 -6.29
N ALA A 140 0.26 17.33 -7.06
CA ALA A 140 -0.82 16.95 -7.95
C ALA A 140 -0.33 16.09 -9.12
N THR A 141 0.83 16.46 -9.69
CA THR A 141 1.44 15.77 -10.82
C THR A 141 1.96 14.40 -10.44
N ILE A 142 2.64 14.27 -9.29
CA ILE A 142 3.09 12.98 -8.76
C ILE A 142 1.90 12.07 -8.48
N ARG A 143 0.85 12.59 -7.84
CA ARG A 143 -0.36 11.82 -7.58
C ARG A 143 -0.97 11.27 -8.87
N ALA A 144 -1.10 12.08 -9.90
CA ALA A 144 -1.62 11.65 -11.20
C ALA A 144 -0.73 10.55 -11.81
N ALA A 145 0.59 10.79 -11.89
CA ALA A 145 1.53 9.82 -12.45
C ALA A 145 1.53 8.48 -11.71
N VAL A 146 1.48 8.50 -10.37
CA VAL A 146 1.39 7.29 -9.54
C VAL A 146 0.06 6.57 -9.76
N THR A 147 -1.05 7.31 -9.81
CA THR A 147 -2.38 6.72 -10.04
C THR A 147 -2.47 6.05 -11.39
N ASP A 148 -1.99 6.72 -12.44
CA ASP A 148 -2.01 6.20 -13.81
C ASP A 148 -1.12 4.96 -13.95
N ALA A 149 0.08 4.99 -13.36
CA ALA A 149 0.99 3.85 -13.38
C ALA A 149 0.42 2.63 -12.66
N LEU A 150 -0.17 2.83 -11.47
CA LEU A 150 -0.81 1.75 -10.72
C LEU A 150 -2.03 1.19 -11.44
N ALA A 151 -2.83 2.05 -12.11
CA ALA A 151 -4.00 1.59 -12.88
C ALA A 151 -3.62 0.80 -14.14
N ALA A 152 -2.46 1.10 -14.74
CA ALA A 152 -2.01 0.49 -15.99
C ALA A 152 -1.21 -0.81 -15.79
N ASP A 153 -0.72 -1.12 -14.59
CA ASP A 153 0.19 -2.25 -14.38
C ASP A 153 -0.57 -3.59 -14.36
N PRO A 154 -0.26 -4.52 -15.28
CA PRO A 154 -0.93 -5.81 -15.37
C PRO A 154 -0.68 -6.73 -14.16
N ARG A 155 0.42 -6.54 -13.41
CA ARG A 155 0.75 -7.34 -12.22
C ARG A 155 -0.34 -7.23 -11.16
N LEU A 156 -0.96 -6.05 -11.00
CA LEU A 156 -2.05 -5.84 -10.05
C LEU A 156 -3.29 -6.65 -10.44
N THR A 157 -3.69 -6.59 -11.69
CA THR A 157 -4.82 -7.39 -12.20
C THR A 157 -4.55 -8.89 -12.10
N GLU A 158 -3.35 -9.34 -12.47
CA GLU A 158 -2.97 -10.75 -12.41
C GLU A 158 -2.90 -11.30 -10.98
N THR A 159 -2.54 -10.47 -10.00
CA THR A 159 -2.52 -10.84 -8.59
C THR A 159 -3.84 -10.60 -7.88
N GLY A 160 -4.86 -10.14 -8.58
CA GLY A 160 -6.18 -9.85 -8.02
C GLY A 160 -6.20 -8.70 -7.03
N VAL A 161 -5.19 -7.82 -7.07
CA VAL A 161 -5.09 -6.62 -6.23
C VAL A 161 -5.60 -5.42 -7.02
N SER A 162 -6.40 -4.57 -6.40
CA SER A 162 -6.86 -3.31 -6.99
C SER A 162 -6.51 -2.14 -6.10
N VAL A 163 -6.06 -1.05 -6.72
CA VAL A 163 -5.82 0.22 -6.02
C VAL A 163 -7.09 1.03 -5.99
N VAL A 164 -7.48 1.45 -4.79
CA VAL A 164 -8.68 2.28 -4.54
C VAL A 164 -8.33 3.75 -4.70
N SER A 165 -7.21 4.18 -4.11
CA SER A 165 -6.73 5.56 -4.21
C SER A 165 -5.23 5.63 -3.94
N ALA A 166 -4.57 6.61 -4.57
CA ALA A 166 -3.22 7.03 -4.22
C ALA A 166 -3.26 8.50 -3.80
N ARG A 167 -2.66 8.81 -2.65
CA ARG A 167 -2.57 10.18 -2.09
C ARG A 167 -1.13 10.53 -1.80
N VAL A 168 -0.68 11.68 -2.30
CA VAL A 168 0.59 12.27 -1.89
C VAL A 168 0.28 13.22 -0.73
N VAL A 169 0.84 12.92 0.44
CA VAL A 169 0.56 13.64 1.68
C VAL A 169 1.46 14.86 1.82
N ALA A 170 2.74 14.68 1.51
CA ALA A 170 3.73 15.75 1.60
C ALA A 170 4.90 15.51 0.64
N LEU A 171 5.48 16.60 0.20
CA LEU A 171 6.78 16.67 -0.46
C LEU A 171 7.63 17.64 0.36
N ARG A 172 8.70 17.16 0.96
CA ARG A 172 9.54 17.96 1.86
C ARG A 172 10.98 17.97 1.35
N PRO A 173 11.57 19.15 1.12
CA PRO A 173 13.00 19.26 0.87
C PRO A 173 13.78 18.98 2.15
N GLU A 174 15.10 18.81 2.02
CA GLU A 174 15.98 18.76 3.18
C GLU A 174 15.83 19.99 4.08
N PRO A 175 16.01 19.83 5.42
CA PRO A 175 15.76 20.92 6.38
C PRO A 175 16.58 22.19 6.13
N GLU A 176 17.77 22.07 5.57
CA GLU A 176 18.63 23.22 5.23
C GLU A 176 18.06 23.99 4.04
N MET A 177 17.61 23.28 3.01
CA MET A 177 16.99 23.87 1.84
C MET A 177 15.62 24.47 2.17
N GLU A 178 14.84 23.83 3.03
CA GLU A 178 13.57 24.37 3.50
C GLU A 178 13.77 25.72 4.24
N ARG A 179 14.79 25.82 5.08
CA ARG A 179 15.14 27.08 5.77
C ARG A 179 15.56 28.15 4.76
N ALA A 180 16.40 27.81 3.78
CA ALA A 180 16.86 28.73 2.76
C ALA A 180 15.69 29.29 1.94
N LEU A 181 14.73 28.44 1.56
CA LEU A 181 13.52 28.85 0.83
C LEU A 181 12.55 29.72 1.67
N GLN A 182 12.53 29.54 3.00
CA GLN A 182 11.67 30.32 3.90
C GLN A 182 12.26 31.70 4.23
N THR A 183 13.58 31.89 4.13
CA THR A 183 14.23 33.14 4.53
C THR A 183 13.73 34.37 3.76
N PRO A 184 13.66 34.37 2.41
CA PRO A 184 13.17 35.53 1.66
C PRO A 184 11.72 35.89 2.00
N THR A 185 10.87 34.86 2.18
CA THR A 185 9.47 35.08 2.53
C THR A 185 9.31 35.69 3.92
N ARG A 186 10.12 35.24 4.89
CA ARG A 186 10.11 35.81 6.25
C ARG A 186 10.59 37.25 6.26
N GLU A 187 11.63 37.58 5.50
CA GLU A 187 12.12 38.96 5.37
C GLU A 187 11.07 39.88 4.74
N GLN A 188 10.37 39.40 3.72
CA GLN A 188 9.31 40.16 3.06
C GLN A 188 8.12 40.42 4.00
N VAL A 189 7.67 39.40 4.74
CA VAL A 189 6.61 39.55 5.74
C VAL A 189 7.02 40.53 6.87
N GLN A 190 8.29 40.45 7.30
CA GLN A 190 8.81 41.41 8.31
C GLN A 190 8.82 42.84 7.78
N GLN A 191 9.28 43.07 6.55
CA GLN A 191 9.29 44.38 5.93
C GLN A 191 7.87 44.95 5.77
N ASP A 192 6.89 44.14 5.40
CA ASP A 192 5.51 44.55 5.25
C ASP A 192 4.86 44.86 6.63
N ALA A 193 5.20 44.09 7.66
CA ALA A 193 4.77 44.37 9.04
C ALA A 193 5.36 45.70 9.56
N ASP A 194 6.66 45.93 9.32
CA ASP A 194 7.35 47.15 9.72
C ASP A 194 6.76 48.36 8.98
N ARG A 195 6.46 48.26 7.69
CA ARG A 195 5.79 49.34 6.94
C ARG A 195 4.39 49.66 7.49
N ALA A 196 3.62 48.62 7.86
CA ALA A 196 2.29 48.80 8.44
C ALA A 196 2.34 49.45 9.84
N THR A 197 3.44 49.32 10.55
CA THR A 197 3.61 49.87 11.90
C THR A 197 4.03 51.34 11.86
N TYR A 198 4.67 51.80 10.76
CA TYR A 198 5.17 53.17 10.58
C TYR A 198 4.27 54.03 9.65
N ALA A 199 3.14 53.51 9.19
CA ALA A 199 2.14 54.23 8.40
C ALA A 199 0.94 54.67 9.27
#